data_ecb52a3f88f9131ba09ac27584bba191
#
_entry.id   ecb52a3f88f9131ba09ac27584bba191
#
_cell.length_a   1.000
_cell.length_b   1.000
_cell.length_c   1.000
_cell.angle_alpha   90.00
_cell.angle_beta   90.00
_cell.angle_gamma   90.00
#
_symmetry.space_group_name_H-M   'P 1'
#
loop_
_entity.id
_entity.type
_entity.pdbx_description
1 polymer ?
#
loop_
_entity_poly.entity_id
_entity_poly.type
_entity_poly.pdbx_seq_one_letter_code
_entity_poly.pdbx_strand_id
1 'polypeptide(L)'
;DYAWTKEFLPGVAKYFECYDHYYFHENSGLYVWQDDIMIGMDNDPATFGRPPFSTANIYLNSFMCVELEAGAKLYRQFGKEEEAKKLLEKREALIDAIQQECWDKRDHFFYSVDVDIKTRKYDWFHQGLGVFWKTLPIKVRVWSGFIPMYAGIATKEQAADMVKHIFDPDTFGSDFGLTTLSKDEKMFDLSVTNNPSNWLGPIWLVANYVVFRGLLNYGYRMEAEIMYKRTMRLLGEDLEKTGCLHEYYNPFNGEPVMNGGFINWNILALNMADELEGKKPMCLPELLEKQAEKQSL
;
A
#
# COMPACT_ATOMS: atom_id res chain seq x y z
N ASP A 1 -16.66 22.04 -6.72
CA ASP A 1 -17.99 21.56 -7.11
C ASP A 1 -17.88 20.14 -7.63
N TYR A 2 -18.47 19.19 -6.92
CA TYR A 2 -18.47 17.76 -7.28
C TYR A 2 -19.82 17.30 -7.86
N ALA A 3 -20.73 18.22 -8.22
CA ALA A 3 -22.07 17.89 -8.72
C ALA A 3 -22.03 16.96 -9.95
N TRP A 4 -21.00 17.10 -10.80
CA TRP A 4 -20.76 16.26 -11.97
C TRP A 4 -20.53 14.77 -11.62
N THR A 5 -20.09 14.45 -10.39
CA THR A 5 -19.82 13.06 -9.99
C THR A 5 -21.10 12.26 -9.76
N LYS A 6 -22.28 12.91 -9.68
CA LYS A 6 -23.55 12.24 -9.42
C LYS A 6 -23.91 11.20 -10.49
N GLU A 7 -23.58 11.46 -11.72
CA GLU A 7 -23.84 10.54 -12.85
C GLU A 7 -23.02 9.26 -12.79
N PHE A 8 -21.88 9.25 -12.05
CA PHE A 8 -21.01 8.08 -11.89
C PHE A 8 -21.43 7.16 -10.76
N LEU A 9 -22.35 7.55 -9.87
CA LEU A 9 -22.78 6.72 -8.74
C LEU A 9 -23.20 5.28 -9.13
N PRO A 10 -23.93 5.04 -10.24
CA PRO A 10 -24.23 3.68 -10.69
C PRO A 10 -22.97 2.89 -11.09
N GLY A 11 -21.96 3.58 -11.65
CA GLY A 11 -20.66 2.98 -11.97
C GLY A 11 -19.89 2.59 -10.72
N VAL A 12 -19.90 3.44 -9.69
CA VAL A 12 -19.28 3.15 -8.38
C VAL A 12 -19.90 1.91 -7.73
N ALA A 13 -21.26 1.78 -7.77
CA ALA A 13 -21.93 0.58 -7.28
C ALA A 13 -21.43 -0.68 -8.01
N LYS A 14 -21.44 -0.66 -9.36
CA LYS A 14 -20.97 -1.78 -10.19
C LYS A 14 -19.49 -2.12 -9.95
N TYR A 15 -18.66 -1.12 -9.69
CA TYR A 15 -17.26 -1.33 -9.35
C TYR A 15 -17.12 -2.22 -8.11
N PHE A 16 -17.78 -1.86 -7.00
CA PHE A 16 -17.74 -2.67 -5.78
C PHE A 16 -18.40 -4.03 -5.96
N GLU A 17 -19.54 -4.12 -6.65
CA GLU A 17 -20.20 -5.40 -6.98
C GLU A 17 -19.27 -6.32 -7.79
N CYS A 18 -18.49 -5.78 -8.74
CA CYS A 18 -17.52 -6.53 -9.51
C CYS A 18 -16.41 -7.12 -8.63
N TYR A 19 -15.83 -6.30 -7.74
CA TYR A 19 -14.80 -6.79 -6.83
C TYR A 19 -15.36 -7.83 -5.85
N ASP A 20 -16.55 -7.64 -5.32
CA ASP A 20 -17.23 -8.60 -4.44
C ASP A 20 -17.48 -9.94 -5.14
N HIS A 21 -17.91 -9.88 -6.40
CA HIS A 21 -18.29 -11.08 -7.14
C HIS A 21 -17.08 -11.89 -7.63
N TYR A 22 -16.04 -11.22 -8.10
CA TYR A 22 -14.92 -11.90 -8.78
C TYR A 22 -13.67 -12.07 -7.92
N TYR A 23 -13.46 -11.20 -6.94
CA TYR A 23 -12.17 -11.11 -6.24
C TYR A 23 -12.28 -11.25 -4.72
N PHE A 24 -13.47 -11.35 -4.16
CA PHE A 24 -13.62 -11.52 -2.72
C PHE A 24 -13.49 -13.00 -2.32
N HIS A 25 -12.55 -13.30 -1.42
CA HIS A 25 -12.33 -14.62 -0.87
C HIS A 25 -13.05 -14.76 0.48
N GLU A 26 -14.21 -15.40 0.49
CA GLU A 26 -15.13 -15.48 1.63
C GLU A 26 -14.46 -16.00 2.92
N ASN A 27 -13.63 -17.05 2.81
CA ASN A 27 -13.02 -17.67 3.99
C ASN A 27 -12.07 -16.75 4.75
N SER A 28 -11.30 -15.90 4.04
CA SER A 28 -10.37 -14.96 4.66
C SER A 28 -11.01 -13.60 4.93
N GLY A 29 -12.08 -13.25 4.24
CA GLY A 29 -12.65 -11.91 4.26
C GLY A 29 -11.82 -10.86 3.51
N LEU A 30 -10.90 -11.31 2.64
CA LEU A 30 -9.97 -10.46 1.90
C LEU A 30 -10.24 -10.54 0.39
N TYR A 31 -9.82 -9.51 -0.33
CA TYR A 31 -9.79 -9.52 -1.79
C TYR A 31 -8.48 -10.12 -2.32
N VAL A 32 -8.57 -10.82 -3.45
CA VAL A 32 -7.44 -11.49 -4.11
C VAL A 32 -7.20 -10.93 -5.51
N TRP A 33 -5.96 -11.00 -5.98
CA TRP A 33 -5.66 -10.74 -7.38
C TRP A 33 -6.05 -11.93 -8.27
N GLN A 34 -6.57 -11.64 -9.47
CA GLN A 34 -6.78 -12.68 -10.47
C GLN A 34 -5.45 -13.31 -10.90
N ASP A 35 -4.45 -12.48 -11.09
CA ASP A 35 -3.10 -12.88 -11.48
C ASP A 35 -2.06 -11.89 -10.94
N ASP A 36 -0.79 -12.15 -11.19
CA ASP A 36 0.32 -11.35 -10.73
C ASP A 36 0.52 -10.03 -11.50
N ILE A 37 -0.12 -9.86 -12.65
CA ILE A 37 -0.04 -8.64 -13.47
C ILE A 37 -0.94 -7.54 -12.93
N MET A 38 -2.06 -7.89 -12.31
CA MET A 38 -3.08 -6.92 -11.84
C MET A 38 -2.54 -5.90 -10.83
N ILE A 39 -1.49 -6.23 -10.10
CA ILE A 39 -0.89 -5.30 -9.13
C ILE A 39 -0.19 -4.11 -9.81
N GLY A 40 0.23 -4.25 -11.07
CA GLY A 40 0.97 -3.21 -11.82
C GLY A 40 2.42 -3.00 -11.33
N MET A 41 2.91 -3.87 -10.46
CA MET A 41 4.32 -3.94 -10.03
C MET A 41 4.90 -5.25 -10.58
N ASP A 42 5.45 -5.20 -11.77
CA ASP A 42 5.68 -6.36 -12.65
C ASP A 42 6.45 -7.53 -12.04
N ASN A 43 7.33 -7.28 -11.09
CA ASN A 43 8.08 -8.32 -10.38
C ASN A 43 8.00 -8.19 -8.86
N ASP A 44 6.87 -7.68 -8.32
CA ASP A 44 6.65 -7.66 -6.87
C ASP A 44 6.79 -9.07 -6.28
N PRO A 45 7.75 -9.32 -5.38
CA PRO A 45 8.07 -10.69 -4.96
C PRO A 45 7.00 -11.33 -4.06
N ALA A 46 6.06 -10.56 -3.54
CA ALA A 46 4.92 -11.10 -2.81
C ALA A 46 3.78 -11.58 -3.74
N THR A 47 3.84 -11.23 -5.02
CA THR A 47 2.77 -11.52 -5.99
C THR A 47 3.27 -12.27 -7.23
N PHE A 48 4.45 -11.93 -7.73
CA PHE A 48 5.00 -12.45 -8.99
C PHE A 48 5.13 -13.97 -8.99
N GLY A 49 4.65 -14.59 -10.08
CA GLY A 49 4.73 -16.04 -10.31
C GLY A 49 3.80 -16.87 -9.41
N ARG A 50 2.89 -16.27 -8.68
CA ARG A 50 1.92 -16.99 -7.85
C ARG A 50 0.72 -17.46 -8.67
N PRO A 51 0.06 -18.55 -8.26
CA PRO A 51 -1.14 -19.03 -8.94
C PRO A 51 -2.26 -17.99 -8.99
N PRO A 52 -3.10 -17.99 -10.02
CA PRO A 52 -4.27 -17.12 -10.07
C PRO A 52 -5.16 -17.27 -8.82
N PHE A 53 -5.72 -16.16 -8.32
CA PHE A 53 -6.59 -16.10 -7.15
C PHE A 53 -6.00 -16.63 -5.84
N SER A 54 -4.68 -16.80 -5.76
CA SER A 54 -4.02 -17.33 -4.56
C SER A 54 -3.54 -16.26 -3.59
N THR A 55 -3.37 -15.03 -4.03
CA THR A 55 -2.75 -13.98 -3.23
C THR A 55 -3.75 -12.91 -2.81
N ALA A 56 -4.06 -12.86 -1.50
CA ALA A 56 -4.67 -11.69 -0.89
C ALA A 56 -3.56 -10.69 -0.54
N ASN A 57 -3.31 -9.78 -1.48
CA ASN A 57 -2.21 -8.84 -1.38
C ASN A 57 -2.58 -7.69 -0.45
N ILE A 58 -1.66 -7.29 0.44
CA ILE A 58 -1.86 -6.19 1.39
C ILE A 58 -2.06 -4.83 0.68
N TYR A 59 -1.42 -4.64 -0.49
CA TYR A 59 -1.65 -3.47 -1.35
C TYR A 59 -3.13 -3.36 -1.75
N LEU A 60 -3.68 -4.42 -2.38
CA LEU A 60 -5.08 -4.47 -2.83
C LEU A 60 -6.05 -4.18 -1.68
N ASN A 61 -5.89 -4.89 -0.58
CA ASN A 61 -6.81 -4.81 0.55
C ASN A 61 -6.75 -3.46 1.27
N SER A 62 -5.57 -2.87 1.37
CA SER A 62 -5.42 -1.54 1.95
C SER A 62 -6.04 -0.45 1.07
N PHE A 63 -5.83 -0.49 -0.24
CA PHE A 63 -6.47 0.45 -1.16
C PHE A 63 -7.98 0.22 -1.25
N MET A 64 -8.46 -1.00 -1.17
CA MET A 64 -9.91 -1.26 -1.11
C MET A 64 -10.55 -0.60 0.13
N CYS A 65 -9.88 -0.56 1.27
CA CYS A 65 -10.36 0.21 2.43
C CYS A 65 -10.48 1.72 2.13
N VAL A 66 -9.52 2.29 1.39
CA VAL A 66 -9.57 3.70 0.96
C VAL A 66 -10.71 3.93 -0.04
N GLU A 67 -10.88 3.04 -1.01
CA GLU A 67 -11.94 3.09 -2.02
C GLU A 67 -13.33 3.01 -1.39
N LEU A 68 -13.55 2.10 -0.45
CA LEU A 68 -14.82 1.95 0.27
C LEU A 68 -15.18 3.21 1.05
N GLU A 69 -14.20 3.83 1.69
CA GLU A 69 -14.40 5.10 2.40
C GLU A 69 -14.68 6.26 1.42
N ALA A 70 -13.95 6.34 0.30
CA ALA A 70 -14.18 7.34 -0.74
C ALA A 70 -15.59 7.19 -1.35
N GLY A 71 -16.00 5.97 -1.67
CA GLY A 71 -17.34 5.66 -2.16
C GLY A 71 -18.44 6.07 -1.15
N ALA A 72 -18.23 5.78 0.13
CA ALA A 72 -19.17 6.18 1.19
C ALA A 72 -19.31 7.71 1.27
N LYS A 73 -18.23 8.46 1.19
CA LYS A 73 -18.28 9.93 1.16
C LYS A 73 -19.02 10.45 -0.07
N LEU A 74 -18.75 9.85 -1.22
CA LEU A 74 -19.42 10.21 -2.45
C LEU A 74 -20.94 9.98 -2.34
N TYR A 75 -21.38 8.84 -1.77
CA TYR A 75 -22.80 8.58 -1.54
C TYR A 75 -23.43 9.59 -0.58
N ARG A 76 -22.76 9.92 0.54
CA ARG A 76 -23.23 10.93 1.51
C ARG A 76 -23.42 12.32 0.89
N GLN A 77 -22.54 12.72 0.00
CA GLN A 77 -22.63 13.99 -0.69
C GLN A 77 -23.95 14.14 -1.46
N PHE A 78 -24.56 13.04 -1.87
CA PHE A 78 -25.84 13.00 -2.59
C PHE A 78 -27.00 12.46 -1.74
N GLY A 79 -26.86 12.46 -0.41
CA GLY A 79 -27.91 12.08 0.52
C GLY A 79 -28.23 10.59 0.55
N LYS A 80 -27.30 9.74 0.07
CA LYS A 80 -27.45 8.27 0.01
C LYS A 80 -26.80 7.62 1.23
N GLU A 81 -27.37 7.85 2.41
CA GLU A 81 -26.79 7.44 3.69
C GLU A 81 -26.76 5.91 3.87
N GLU A 82 -27.79 5.19 3.38
CA GLU A 82 -27.85 3.73 3.51
C GLU A 82 -26.77 3.03 2.67
N GLU A 83 -26.54 3.52 1.45
CA GLU A 83 -25.46 3.02 0.59
C GLU A 83 -24.08 3.35 1.19
N ALA A 84 -23.92 4.55 1.71
CA ALA A 84 -22.70 4.94 2.41
C ALA A 84 -22.40 4.06 3.64
N LYS A 85 -23.43 3.78 4.45
CA LYS A 85 -23.31 2.93 5.63
C LYS A 85 -22.86 1.52 5.27
N LYS A 86 -23.44 0.91 4.23
CA LYS A 86 -23.04 -0.43 3.75
C LYS A 86 -21.58 -0.50 3.35
N LEU A 87 -21.05 0.54 2.67
CA LEU A 87 -19.64 0.57 2.30
C LEU A 87 -18.73 0.71 3.54
N LEU A 88 -19.14 1.49 4.54
CA LEU A 88 -18.37 1.62 5.77
C LEU A 88 -18.38 0.34 6.61
N GLU A 89 -19.52 -0.36 6.71
CA GLU A 89 -19.60 -1.66 7.38
C GLU A 89 -18.69 -2.69 6.69
N LYS A 90 -18.67 -2.71 5.36
CA LYS A 90 -17.74 -3.54 4.58
C LYS A 90 -16.28 -3.17 4.84
N ARG A 91 -15.97 -1.87 4.90
CA ARG A 91 -14.63 -1.39 5.22
C ARG A 91 -14.15 -1.88 6.59
N GLU A 92 -14.98 -1.77 7.62
CA GLU A 92 -14.62 -2.22 8.98
C GLU A 92 -14.40 -3.75 9.00
N ALA A 93 -15.25 -4.54 8.34
CA ALA A 93 -15.06 -5.97 8.22
C ALA A 93 -13.73 -6.33 7.49
N LEU A 94 -13.37 -5.56 6.46
CA LEU A 94 -12.11 -5.75 5.74
C LEU A 94 -10.90 -5.37 6.62
N ILE A 95 -10.99 -4.30 7.40
CA ILE A 95 -9.94 -3.93 8.36
C ILE A 95 -9.73 -5.04 9.39
N ASP A 96 -10.81 -5.61 9.94
CA ASP A 96 -10.72 -6.71 10.88
C ASP A 96 -10.03 -7.94 10.25
N ALA A 97 -10.35 -8.26 8.99
CA ALA A 97 -9.70 -9.35 8.26
C ALA A 97 -8.21 -9.05 8.02
N ILE A 98 -7.83 -7.84 7.62
CA ILE A 98 -6.43 -7.42 7.47
C ILE A 98 -5.67 -7.55 8.79
N GLN A 99 -6.26 -7.10 9.89
CA GLN A 99 -5.65 -7.19 11.22
C GLN A 99 -5.43 -8.64 11.68
N GLN A 100 -6.36 -9.53 11.36
CA GLN A 100 -6.29 -10.94 11.76
C GLN A 100 -5.33 -11.74 10.90
N GLU A 101 -5.35 -11.53 9.58
CA GLU A 101 -4.68 -12.41 8.63
C GLU A 101 -3.33 -11.86 8.16
N CYS A 102 -3.17 -10.52 8.05
CA CYS A 102 -2.00 -9.90 7.45
C CYS A 102 -0.95 -9.39 8.47
N TRP A 103 -1.35 -9.05 9.70
CA TRP A 103 -0.41 -8.56 10.72
C TRP A 103 0.36 -9.70 11.37
N ASP A 104 1.68 -9.69 11.23
CA ASP A 104 2.55 -10.62 11.95
C ASP A 104 3.11 -9.98 13.23
N LYS A 105 2.72 -10.57 14.37
CA LYS A 105 3.11 -10.09 15.72
C LYS A 105 4.59 -10.38 16.08
N ARG A 106 5.28 -11.22 15.33
CA ARG A 106 6.70 -11.54 15.58
C ARG A 106 7.61 -10.60 14.84
N ASP A 107 7.25 -10.36 13.57
CA ASP A 107 8.04 -9.50 12.68
C ASP A 107 7.63 -8.03 12.78
N HIS A 108 6.50 -7.76 13.47
CA HIS A 108 5.91 -6.41 13.56
C HIS A 108 5.72 -5.78 12.18
N PHE A 109 5.13 -6.56 11.24
CA PHE A 109 4.99 -6.16 9.86
C PHE A 109 3.70 -6.71 9.24
N PHE A 110 3.11 -5.99 8.26
CA PHE A 110 1.98 -6.48 7.48
C PHE A 110 2.46 -7.22 6.24
N TYR A 111 1.98 -8.45 6.08
CA TYR A 111 2.30 -9.31 4.94
C TYR A 111 1.07 -9.53 4.05
N SER A 112 1.32 -9.73 2.75
CA SER A 112 0.35 -10.41 1.89
C SER A 112 0.20 -11.85 2.33
N VAL A 113 -0.94 -12.48 2.00
CA VAL A 113 -1.22 -13.85 2.43
C VAL A 113 -1.64 -14.73 1.27
N ASP A 114 -1.25 -15.98 1.33
CA ASP A 114 -1.72 -17.05 0.46
C ASP A 114 -3.05 -17.56 0.96
N VAL A 115 -4.05 -17.63 0.10
CA VAL A 115 -5.40 -18.14 0.39
C VAL A 115 -5.72 -19.46 -0.31
N ASP A 116 -4.85 -19.93 -1.24
CA ASP A 116 -5.02 -21.22 -1.93
C ASP A 116 -4.57 -22.37 -1.04
N ILE A 117 -5.13 -22.44 0.15
CA ILE A 117 -4.82 -23.49 1.12
C ILE A 117 -5.76 -24.67 0.87
N LYS A 118 -5.20 -25.73 0.30
CA LYS A 118 -5.93 -26.99 0.13
C LYS A 118 -5.98 -27.75 1.46
N THR A 119 -6.96 -27.43 2.28
CA THR A 119 -7.27 -28.29 3.43
C THR A 119 -7.86 -29.62 2.94
N ARG A 120 -7.39 -30.74 3.49
CA ARG A 120 -8.00 -32.05 3.23
C ARG A 120 -9.44 -32.04 3.77
N LYS A 121 -10.42 -31.90 2.89
CA LYS A 121 -11.84 -31.81 3.26
C LYS A 121 -12.37 -32.98 4.12
N TYR A 122 -11.65 -34.07 4.20
CA TYR A 122 -12.03 -35.31 4.89
C TYR A 122 -11.16 -35.64 6.08
N ASP A 123 -10.26 -34.75 6.52
CA ASP A 123 -9.39 -35.02 7.64
C ASP A 123 -10.03 -34.53 8.95
N TRP A 124 -11.01 -35.32 9.43
CA TRP A 124 -11.67 -35.06 10.71
C TRP A 124 -10.70 -34.99 11.89
N PHE A 125 -9.56 -35.67 11.78
CA PHE A 125 -8.55 -35.69 12.82
C PHE A 125 -7.89 -34.33 13.01
N HIS A 126 -7.49 -33.65 11.91
CA HIS A 126 -6.93 -32.31 11.99
C HIS A 126 -7.95 -31.26 12.41
N GLN A 127 -9.21 -31.39 12.02
CA GLN A 127 -10.29 -30.55 12.51
C GLN A 127 -10.50 -30.71 14.02
N GLY A 128 -10.44 -31.94 14.52
CA GLY A 128 -10.55 -32.25 15.95
C GLY A 128 -9.40 -31.68 16.80
N LEU A 129 -8.23 -31.41 16.21
CA LEU A 129 -7.09 -30.78 16.87
C LEU A 129 -7.15 -29.24 16.86
N GLY A 130 -8.19 -28.63 16.25
CA GLY A 130 -8.32 -27.18 16.18
C GLY A 130 -7.26 -26.47 15.34
N VAL A 131 -6.55 -27.20 14.49
CA VAL A 131 -5.55 -26.64 13.57
C VAL A 131 -6.25 -26.18 12.30
N PHE A 132 -6.56 -24.90 12.25
CA PHE A 132 -7.24 -24.31 11.11
C PHE A 132 -6.51 -23.05 10.66
N TRP A 133 -5.93 -23.08 9.47
CA TRP A 133 -5.42 -21.88 8.81
C TRP A 133 -6.38 -21.46 7.71
N LYS A 134 -6.79 -20.19 7.71
CA LYS A 134 -7.51 -19.58 6.61
C LYS A 134 -6.55 -19.06 5.55
N THR A 135 -5.37 -18.64 6.00
CA THR A 135 -4.34 -18.01 5.18
C THR A 135 -2.96 -18.44 5.65
N LEU A 136 -1.95 -18.28 4.78
CA LEU A 136 -0.55 -18.38 5.15
C LEU A 136 0.18 -17.09 4.78
N PRO A 137 0.93 -16.44 5.69
CA PRO A 137 1.65 -15.23 5.39
C PRO A 137 2.75 -15.49 4.35
N ILE A 138 2.79 -14.65 3.32
CA ILE A 138 3.86 -14.60 2.35
C ILE A 138 4.97 -13.75 2.97
N LYS A 139 5.93 -14.41 3.62
CA LYS A 139 6.98 -13.80 4.43
C LYS A 139 8.05 -13.13 3.57
N VAL A 140 7.64 -12.15 2.79
CA VAL A 140 8.52 -11.27 2.01
C VAL A 140 8.16 -9.83 2.37
N ARG A 141 9.13 -9.08 2.89
CA ARG A 141 8.95 -7.69 3.31
C ARG A 141 9.05 -6.74 2.13
N VAL A 142 7.89 -6.38 1.57
CA VAL A 142 7.75 -5.43 0.48
C VAL A 142 7.16 -4.10 1.00
N TRP A 143 7.43 -2.99 0.33
CA TRP A 143 6.96 -1.65 0.70
C TRP A 143 5.44 -1.56 0.88
N SER A 144 4.68 -2.38 0.17
CA SER A 144 3.22 -2.41 0.30
C SER A 144 2.74 -2.78 1.70
N GLY A 145 3.59 -3.42 2.52
CA GLY A 145 3.32 -3.64 3.93
C GLY A 145 3.17 -2.37 4.77
N PHE A 146 3.60 -1.20 4.26
CA PHE A 146 3.41 0.10 4.91
C PHE A 146 2.09 0.79 4.52
N ILE A 147 1.38 0.33 3.50
CA ILE A 147 0.13 0.95 3.03
C ILE A 147 -0.97 0.96 4.10
N PRO A 148 -1.06 -0.02 5.04
CA PRO A 148 -1.97 0.10 6.17
C PRO A 148 -1.84 1.38 7.00
N MET A 149 -0.66 2.00 7.07
CA MET A 149 -0.50 3.33 7.67
C MET A 149 -1.14 4.42 6.80
N TYR A 150 -0.96 4.35 5.48
CA TYR A 150 -1.62 5.29 4.55
C TYR A 150 -3.15 5.17 4.61
N ALA A 151 -3.67 3.95 4.64
CA ALA A 151 -5.11 3.67 4.66
C ALA A 151 -5.76 3.83 6.05
N GLY A 152 -4.98 4.14 7.10
CA GLY A 152 -5.46 4.30 8.47
C GLY A 152 -5.97 3.00 9.09
N ILE A 153 -5.40 1.87 8.69
CA ILE A 153 -5.73 0.52 9.16
C ILE A 153 -4.88 0.16 10.38
N ALA A 154 -3.60 0.52 10.37
CA ALA A 154 -2.67 0.19 11.44
C ALA A 154 -3.10 0.81 12.79
N THR A 155 -2.83 0.12 13.90
CA THR A 155 -2.93 0.77 15.23
C THR A 155 -1.75 1.71 15.46
N LYS A 156 -1.79 2.54 16.50
CA LYS A 156 -0.67 3.42 16.86
C LYS A 156 0.60 2.62 17.19
N GLU A 157 0.44 1.49 17.87
CA GLU A 157 1.54 0.60 18.24
C GLU A 157 2.15 -0.06 16.99
N GLN A 158 1.30 -0.53 16.07
CA GLN A 158 1.75 -1.09 14.79
C GLN A 158 2.48 -0.03 13.96
N ALA A 159 1.95 1.19 13.88
CA ALA A 159 2.60 2.29 13.18
C ALA A 159 3.98 2.60 13.78
N ALA A 160 4.12 2.59 15.12
CA ALA A 160 5.40 2.80 15.78
C ALA A 160 6.44 1.71 15.43
N ASP A 161 6.00 0.48 15.27
CA ASP A 161 6.88 -0.62 14.83
C ASP A 161 7.24 -0.49 13.34
N MET A 162 6.26 -0.13 12.49
CA MET A 162 6.48 0.08 11.06
C MET A 162 7.48 1.22 10.78
N VAL A 163 7.45 2.29 11.58
CA VAL A 163 8.41 3.41 11.46
C VAL A 163 9.84 2.96 11.66
N LYS A 164 10.10 2.01 12.56
CA LYS A 164 11.43 1.43 12.76
C LYS A 164 11.93 0.78 11.46
N HIS A 165 11.09 -0.05 10.81
CA HIS A 165 11.44 -0.68 9.53
C HIS A 165 11.71 0.33 8.40
N ILE A 166 10.96 1.44 8.34
CA ILE A 166 11.11 2.47 7.31
C ILE A 166 12.51 3.10 7.34
N PHE A 167 13.07 3.31 8.53
CA PHE A 167 14.34 4.03 8.70
C PHE A 167 15.53 3.13 9.03
N ASP A 168 15.31 1.85 9.29
CA ASP A 168 16.38 0.90 9.55
C ASP A 168 17.23 0.68 8.27
N PRO A 169 18.54 0.99 8.32
CA PRO A 169 19.44 0.85 7.18
C PRO A 169 19.64 -0.62 6.74
N ASP A 170 19.37 -1.58 7.60
CA ASP A 170 19.47 -3.01 7.27
C ASP A 170 18.22 -3.55 6.57
N THR A 171 17.10 -2.82 6.63
CA THR A 171 15.84 -3.19 5.98
C THR A 171 15.47 -2.23 4.84
N PHE A 172 14.62 -1.24 5.07
CA PHE A 172 14.11 -0.37 4.00
C PHE A 172 14.80 0.99 3.90
N GLY A 173 15.42 1.47 4.97
CA GLY A 173 15.98 2.81 5.03
C GLY A 173 17.24 2.98 4.17
N SER A 174 17.32 4.04 3.38
CA SER A 174 18.54 4.48 2.71
C SER A 174 18.70 5.99 2.80
N ASP A 175 19.88 6.52 2.48
CA ASP A 175 20.11 7.96 2.46
C ASP A 175 19.35 8.70 1.35
N PHE A 176 18.78 7.95 0.40
CA PHE A 176 18.09 8.49 -0.77
C PHE A 176 16.58 8.29 -0.72
N GLY A 177 16.07 7.46 0.20
CA GLY A 177 14.65 7.15 0.36
C GLY A 177 14.40 5.74 0.86
N LEU A 178 13.16 5.26 0.67
CA LEU A 178 12.71 3.93 1.04
C LEU A 178 12.88 2.97 -0.14
N THR A 179 13.42 1.78 0.11
CA THR A 179 13.48 0.70 -0.88
C THR A 179 12.12 0.02 -1.05
N THR A 180 11.86 -0.54 -2.23
CA THR A 180 10.60 -1.27 -2.49
C THR A 180 10.57 -2.69 -1.93
N LEU A 181 11.74 -3.27 -1.71
CA LEU A 181 11.94 -4.55 -1.04
C LEU A 181 12.93 -4.34 0.10
N SER A 182 12.75 -5.03 1.21
CA SER A 182 13.69 -4.98 2.33
C SER A 182 15.06 -5.53 1.90
N LYS A 183 16.14 -4.85 2.28
CA LYS A 183 17.50 -5.18 1.84
C LYS A 183 18.01 -6.53 2.36
N ASP A 184 17.44 -7.04 3.44
CA ASP A 184 17.74 -8.36 3.99
C ASP A 184 16.95 -9.51 3.33
N GLU A 185 16.06 -9.20 2.39
CA GLU A 185 15.37 -10.22 1.60
C GLU A 185 16.30 -10.83 0.54
N LYS A 186 16.24 -12.17 0.41
CA LYS A 186 17.07 -12.90 -0.56
C LYS A 186 16.85 -12.51 -2.01
N MET A 187 15.68 -11.96 -2.31
CA MET A 187 15.28 -11.52 -3.65
C MET A 187 15.71 -10.08 -3.94
N PHE A 188 16.34 -9.37 -2.99
CA PHE A 188 16.79 -8.00 -3.22
C PHE A 188 17.81 -7.97 -4.36
N ASP A 189 17.45 -7.33 -5.46
CA ASP A 189 18.28 -7.26 -6.67
C ASP A 189 18.04 -5.94 -7.42
N LEU A 190 19.10 -5.19 -7.65
CA LEU A 190 19.09 -3.94 -8.41
C LEU A 190 19.46 -4.15 -9.88
N SER A 191 19.74 -5.38 -10.29
CA SER A 191 20.11 -5.68 -11.68
C SER A 191 18.96 -5.36 -12.61
N VAL A 192 19.29 -4.69 -13.71
CA VAL A 192 18.33 -4.47 -14.78
C VAL A 192 18.11 -5.78 -15.52
N THR A 193 16.88 -6.26 -15.53
CA THR A 193 16.46 -7.46 -16.26
C THR A 193 15.87 -7.09 -17.63
N ASN A 194 15.38 -8.06 -18.38
CA ASN A 194 14.64 -7.84 -19.63
C ASN A 194 13.31 -7.08 -19.39
N ASN A 195 12.76 -7.15 -18.19
CA ASN A 195 11.66 -6.28 -17.76
C ASN A 195 12.26 -5.02 -17.15
N PRO A 196 11.99 -3.83 -17.70
CA PRO A 196 12.52 -2.58 -17.17
C PRO A 196 11.88 -2.14 -15.84
N SER A 197 10.74 -2.72 -15.45
CA SER A 197 10.03 -2.39 -14.22
C SER A 197 10.52 -3.27 -13.07
N ASN A 198 11.51 -2.78 -12.31
CA ASN A 198 12.11 -3.53 -11.20
C ASN A 198 11.61 -3.05 -9.84
N TRP A 199 10.92 -3.93 -9.08
CA TRP A 199 10.41 -3.70 -7.72
C TRP A 199 11.19 -4.48 -6.64
N LEU A 200 12.33 -5.09 -7.01
CA LEU A 200 13.17 -5.88 -6.10
C LEU A 200 14.19 -5.04 -5.32
N GLY A 201 13.87 -3.77 -5.02
CA GLY A 201 14.71 -2.95 -4.15
C GLY A 201 14.97 -1.50 -4.55
N PRO A 202 14.85 -1.08 -5.83
CA PRO A 202 15.02 0.32 -6.18
C PRO A 202 14.09 1.26 -5.43
N ILE A 203 14.46 2.54 -5.37
CA ILE A 203 13.60 3.60 -4.84
C ILE A 203 12.61 4.02 -5.92
N TRP A 204 11.32 3.89 -5.62
CA TRP A 204 10.21 4.38 -6.43
C TRP A 204 9.50 5.53 -5.70
N LEU A 205 9.36 6.69 -6.34
CA LEU A 205 8.81 7.87 -5.66
C LEU A 205 7.34 7.68 -5.25
N VAL A 206 6.56 6.89 -5.98
CA VAL A 206 5.18 6.56 -5.60
C VAL A 206 5.14 5.81 -4.26
N ALA A 207 6.05 4.85 -4.04
CA ALA A 207 6.15 4.15 -2.76
C ALA A 207 6.55 5.09 -1.63
N ASN A 208 7.57 5.94 -1.87
CA ASN A 208 8.01 6.94 -0.90
C ASN A 208 6.90 7.93 -0.54
N TYR A 209 6.10 8.39 -1.51
CA TYR A 209 4.99 9.29 -1.27
C TYR A 209 3.88 8.64 -0.41
N VAL A 210 3.49 7.41 -0.72
CA VAL A 210 2.47 6.69 0.06
C VAL A 210 2.93 6.49 1.50
N VAL A 211 4.21 6.11 1.70
CA VAL A 211 4.78 5.95 3.04
C VAL A 211 4.90 7.30 3.77
N PHE A 212 5.33 8.35 3.08
CA PHE A 212 5.33 9.72 3.62
C PHE A 212 3.94 10.12 4.15
N ARG A 213 2.89 9.85 3.40
CA ARG A 213 1.52 10.10 3.83
C ARG A 213 1.13 9.26 5.04
N GLY A 214 1.55 7.98 5.05
CA GLY A 214 1.37 7.11 6.21
C GLY A 214 2.01 7.69 7.47
N LEU A 215 3.23 8.22 7.38
CA LEU A 215 3.92 8.88 8.49
C LEU A 215 3.12 10.08 9.01
N LEU A 216 2.65 10.96 8.12
CA LEU A 216 1.84 12.13 8.52
C LEU A 216 0.53 11.73 9.19
N ASN A 217 -0.14 10.67 8.71
CA ASN A 217 -1.40 10.18 9.29
C ASN A 217 -1.26 9.76 10.76
N TYR A 218 -0.08 9.32 11.16
CA TYR A 218 0.21 8.88 12.54
C TYR A 218 1.04 9.90 13.34
N GLY A 219 1.21 11.12 12.82
CA GLY A 219 1.89 12.22 13.54
C GLY A 219 3.42 12.17 13.50
N TYR A 220 4.02 11.30 12.69
CA TYR A 220 5.48 11.21 12.50
C TYR A 220 5.99 12.27 11.52
N ARG A 221 5.75 13.54 11.88
CA ARG A 221 6.07 14.68 11.01
C ARG A 221 7.58 14.84 10.78
N MET A 222 8.41 14.62 11.80
CA MET A 222 9.88 14.73 11.65
C MET A 222 10.43 13.67 10.68
N GLU A 223 9.92 12.45 10.78
CA GLU A 223 10.26 11.33 9.89
C GLU A 223 9.80 11.60 8.46
N ALA A 224 8.60 12.17 8.30
CA ALA A 224 8.09 12.61 7.00
C ALA A 224 8.98 13.72 6.40
N GLU A 225 9.44 14.70 7.18
CA GLU A 225 10.38 15.72 6.73
C GLU A 225 11.73 15.13 6.30
N ILE A 226 12.24 14.12 7.00
CA ILE A 226 13.46 13.41 6.60
C ILE A 226 13.26 12.74 5.23
N MET A 227 12.14 12.03 5.04
CA MET A 227 11.83 11.38 3.77
C MET A 227 11.69 12.40 2.64
N TYR A 228 11.00 13.50 2.86
CA TYR A 228 10.88 14.60 1.90
C TYR A 228 12.26 15.17 1.49
N LYS A 229 13.11 15.47 2.48
CA LYS A 229 14.46 16.03 2.21
C LYS A 229 15.32 15.05 1.39
N ARG A 230 15.25 13.76 1.69
CA ARG A 230 15.93 12.71 0.90
C ARG A 230 15.42 12.68 -0.53
N THR A 231 14.09 12.70 -0.70
CA THR A 231 13.44 12.73 -2.02
C THR A 231 13.86 13.97 -2.82
N MET A 232 13.78 15.15 -2.23
CA MET A 232 14.13 16.40 -2.94
C MET A 232 15.60 16.45 -3.32
N ARG A 233 16.48 15.96 -2.46
CA ARG A 233 17.91 15.85 -2.77
C ARG A 233 18.12 14.88 -3.95
N LEU A 234 17.54 13.70 -3.91
CA LEU A 234 17.64 12.69 -4.97
C LEU A 234 17.22 13.23 -6.32
N LEU A 235 16.04 13.85 -6.40
CA LEU A 235 15.53 14.42 -7.64
C LEU A 235 16.32 15.64 -8.12
N GLY A 236 16.79 16.48 -7.19
CA GLY A 236 17.64 17.64 -7.50
C GLY A 236 18.97 17.22 -8.10
N GLU A 237 19.66 16.28 -7.47
CA GLU A 237 20.93 15.73 -7.95
C GLU A 237 20.80 15.09 -9.35
N ASP A 238 19.68 14.37 -9.59
CA ASP A 238 19.40 13.78 -10.91
C ASP A 238 19.19 14.87 -11.98
N LEU A 239 18.36 15.87 -11.70
CA LEU A 239 18.13 16.99 -12.62
C LEU A 239 19.41 17.77 -12.93
N GLU A 240 20.25 18.03 -11.93
CA GLU A 240 21.52 18.72 -12.12
C GLU A 240 22.49 17.91 -12.98
N LYS A 241 22.51 16.58 -12.79
CA LYS A 241 23.45 15.68 -13.44
C LYS A 241 23.04 15.27 -14.86
N THR A 242 21.74 15.00 -15.06
CA THR A 242 21.23 14.40 -16.30
C THR A 242 20.30 15.31 -17.12
N GLY A 243 19.79 16.36 -16.50
CA GLY A 243 18.82 17.28 -17.12
C GLY A 243 17.38 16.74 -17.16
N CYS A 244 17.11 15.57 -16.57
CA CYS A 244 15.76 14.98 -16.52
C CYS A 244 15.56 14.17 -15.24
N LEU A 245 14.32 13.73 -14.99
CA LEU A 245 14.00 12.80 -13.92
C LEU A 245 13.89 11.38 -14.48
N HIS A 246 14.15 10.37 -13.65
CA HIS A 246 14.10 8.96 -14.02
C HIS A 246 13.00 8.22 -13.25
N GLU A 247 12.65 7.05 -13.71
CA GLU A 247 11.52 6.27 -13.18
C GLU A 247 11.79 5.74 -11.78
N TYR A 248 13.00 5.22 -11.51
CA TYR A 248 13.44 4.73 -10.21
C TYR A 248 14.97 4.86 -10.04
N TYR A 249 15.43 4.71 -8.80
CA TYR A 249 16.78 5.08 -8.40
C TYR A 249 17.44 3.98 -7.55
N ASN A 250 18.76 3.93 -7.62
CA ASN A 250 19.58 3.05 -6.80
C ASN A 250 19.63 3.55 -5.34
N PRO A 251 19.23 2.73 -4.33
CA PRO A 251 19.19 3.16 -2.93
C PRO A 251 20.55 3.33 -2.26
N PHE A 252 21.64 2.85 -2.87
CA PHE A 252 22.98 2.93 -2.28
C PHE A 252 23.75 4.18 -2.69
N ASN A 253 23.50 4.69 -3.90
CA ASN A 253 24.25 5.82 -4.43
C ASN A 253 23.40 6.93 -5.06
N GLY A 254 22.05 6.75 -5.11
CA GLY A 254 21.14 7.72 -5.70
C GLY A 254 21.16 7.79 -7.23
N GLU A 255 21.94 6.94 -7.90
CA GLU A 255 22.02 6.96 -9.36
C GLU A 255 20.69 6.58 -10.00
N PRO A 256 20.27 7.29 -11.06
CA PRO A 256 19.11 6.90 -11.83
C PRO A 256 19.35 5.58 -12.55
N VAL A 257 18.31 4.72 -12.63
CA VAL A 257 18.46 3.37 -13.21
C VAL A 257 17.78 3.26 -14.56
N MET A 258 16.56 3.75 -14.73
CA MET A 258 15.79 3.54 -15.96
C MET A 258 14.95 4.76 -16.35
N ASN A 259 14.60 4.80 -17.64
CA ASN A 259 13.59 5.65 -18.25
C ASN A 259 13.76 7.15 -17.93
N GLY A 260 14.78 7.78 -18.51
CA GLY A 260 14.96 9.23 -18.44
C GLY A 260 13.77 9.99 -19.06
N GLY A 261 13.48 11.18 -18.51
CA GLY A 261 12.31 11.97 -18.89
C GLY A 261 11.01 11.58 -18.18
N PHE A 262 11.11 10.76 -17.14
CA PHE A 262 9.96 10.25 -16.38
C PHE A 262 9.50 11.26 -15.33
N ILE A 263 8.40 11.96 -15.59
CA ILE A 263 7.85 12.97 -14.66
C ILE A 263 6.77 12.36 -13.75
N ASN A 264 5.91 11.51 -14.29
CA ASN A 264 4.74 10.86 -13.67
C ASN A 264 4.67 11.01 -12.14
N TRP A 265 4.88 9.95 -11.36
CA TRP A 265 4.82 10.02 -9.89
C TRP A 265 5.98 10.79 -9.23
N ASN A 266 7.03 11.17 -9.95
CA ASN A 266 8.07 12.04 -9.39
C ASN A 266 7.52 13.42 -9.01
N ILE A 267 6.45 13.90 -9.67
CA ILE A 267 5.78 15.16 -9.33
C ILE A 267 5.11 15.11 -7.94
N LEU A 268 4.88 13.93 -7.37
CA LEU A 268 4.36 13.78 -6.01
C LEU A 268 5.29 14.40 -4.94
N ALA A 269 6.56 14.64 -5.27
CA ALA A 269 7.46 15.41 -4.41
C ALA A 269 6.95 16.83 -4.13
N LEU A 270 6.23 17.45 -5.07
CA LEU A 270 5.59 18.76 -4.87
C LEU A 270 4.42 18.65 -3.88
N ASN A 271 3.66 17.56 -3.93
CA ASN A 271 2.61 17.30 -2.93
C ASN A 271 3.21 17.12 -1.53
N MET A 272 4.37 16.44 -1.41
CA MET A 272 5.06 16.32 -0.11
C MET A 272 5.42 17.71 0.46
N ALA A 273 5.91 18.62 -0.39
CA ALA A 273 6.21 19.99 0.00
C ALA A 273 4.96 20.74 0.48
N ASP A 274 3.90 20.71 -0.30
CA ASP A 274 2.64 21.39 0.03
C ASP A 274 2.06 20.91 1.35
N GLU A 275 2.07 19.61 1.60
CA GLU A 275 1.56 19.03 2.85
C GLU A 275 2.40 19.41 4.07
N LEU A 276 3.72 19.47 3.94
CA LEU A 276 4.61 19.94 5.02
C LEU A 276 4.43 21.44 5.28
N GLU A 277 4.02 22.22 4.31
CA GLU A 277 3.66 23.63 4.47
C GLU A 277 2.22 23.84 4.98
N GLY A 278 1.47 22.76 5.23
CA GLY A 278 0.07 22.80 5.65
C GLY A 278 -0.89 23.18 4.54
N LYS A 279 -0.46 23.12 3.28
CA LYS A 279 -1.31 23.30 2.11
C LYS A 279 -2.01 21.98 1.78
N LYS A 280 -3.21 22.09 1.20
CA LYS A 280 -3.95 20.92 0.74
C LYS A 280 -3.34 20.41 -0.57
N PRO A 281 -2.85 19.18 -0.65
CA PRO A 281 -2.31 18.65 -1.88
C PRO A 281 -3.40 18.47 -2.92
N MET A 282 -3.02 18.65 -4.21
CA MET A 282 -3.95 18.71 -5.34
C MET A 282 -4.77 17.42 -5.54
N CYS A 283 -4.27 16.27 -5.07
CA CYS A 283 -4.78 14.93 -5.41
C CYS A 283 -5.31 14.12 -4.23
N LEU A 284 -5.40 14.68 -3.01
CA LEU A 284 -5.84 13.89 -1.87
C LEU A 284 -7.31 14.11 -1.53
N PRO A 285 -8.06 13.02 -1.37
CA PRO A 285 -9.38 13.12 -0.79
C PRO A 285 -9.27 13.66 0.66
N GLU A 286 -10.26 14.43 1.10
CA GLU A 286 -10.42 14.90 2.50
C GLU A 286 -10.53 13.77 3.54
N LEU A 287 -10.41 12.55 3.10
CA LEU A 287 -10.51 11.29 3.82
C LEU A 287 -9.57 11.20 5.02
N LEU A 288 -8.36 11.66 4.83
CA LEU A 288 -7.27 11.43 5.78
C LEU A 288 -7.17 12.51 6.86
N GLU A 289 -7.80 13.67 6.68
CA GLU A 289 -7.78 14.76 7.66
C GLU A 289 -8.51 14.41 8.98
N LYS A 290 -9.59 13.60 8.90
CA LYS A 290 -10.40 13.26 10.09
C LYS A 290 -9.86 12.09 10.93
N GLN A 291 -8.95 11.31 10.43
CA GLN A 291 -8.33 10.22 11.20
C GLN A 291 -7.33 10.77 12.23
N ALA A 292 -6.61 11.83 11.87
CA ALA A 292 -5.72 12.53 12.82
C ALA A 292 -6.50 13.13 14.01
N GLU A 293 -7.70 13.67 13.76
CA GLU A 293 -8.57 14.23 14.82
C GLU A 293 -9.18 13.16 15.73
N LYS A 294 -9.59 12.00 15.20
CA LYS A 294 -10.12 10.88 15.99
C LYS A 294 -9.07 10.19 16.86
N GLN A 295 -7.80 10.32 16.52
CA GLN A 295 -6.68 9.74 17.28
C GLN A 295 -6.11 10.68 18.34
N SER A 296 -6.52 11.96 18.36
CA SER A 296 -6.12 12.95 19.35
C SER A 296 -7.10 13.07 20.54
N LEU A 297 -8.19 12.32 20.54
CA LEU A 297 -9.16 12.17 21.65
C LEU A 297 -9.02 10.77 22.28
#